data_8fdc61f08ad5733166a22f5ef71a0a41
#
_entry.id   8fdc61f08ad5733166a22f5ef71a0a41
#
_cell.length_a   1.000
_cell.length_b   1.000
_cell.length_c   1.000
_cell.angle_alpha   90.00
_cell.angle_beta   90.00
_cell.angle_gamma   90.00
#
_symmetry.space_group_name_H-M   'P 1'
#
loop_
_entity.id
_entity.type
_entity.pdbx_description
1 polymer ?
#
loop_
_entity_poly.entity_id
_entity_poly.type
_entity_poly.pdbx_seq_one_letter_code
_entity_poly.pdbx_strand_id
1 'polypeptide(L)'
;MRSFLQPADGRRVLEIGAGNGHFSRAIAEDIGPTGLLVATDPSTEQLEDLEVESGGRIKVFGQAAHMLDLPIRDFDMAWSRGAVHHISDKTAAWKAIAAHVRPGGKLVIADIFAGTRLAAYFDDFIALSCCTGHEVSFLSREFATSLCGLTGWDKPQFTDVTTRWRFDTRADLGHFLRLLFSATDIFDDNDCLVAAERHLDVVSDGNGIALLWPMTVMETTRLPPAN
;
A
#
# COMPACT_ATOMS: atom_id res chain seq x y z
N MET A 1 -1.33 7.35 -8.80
CA MET A 1 -0.89 7.16 -7.41
C MET A 1 -0.04 8.32 -6.88
N ARG A 2 1.09 8.68 -7.49
CA ARG A 2 1.94 9.81 -7.04
C ARG A 2 1.19 11.15 -6.88
N SER A 3 0.15 11.40 -7.69
CA SER A 3 -0.68 12.62 -7.57
C SER A 3 -1.40 12.77 -6.23
N PHE A 4 -1.67 11.68 -5.53
CA PHE A 4 -2.30 11.72 -4.20
C PHE A 4 -1.31 12.05 -3.08
N LEU A 5 -0.02 11.80 -3.29
CA LEU A 5 1.01 12.17 -2.34
C LEU A 5 1.18 13.69 -2.23
N GLN A 6 0.81 14.44 -3.29
CA GLN A 6 1.02 15.90 -3.39
C GLN A 6 2.39 16.27 -2.78
N PRO A 7 3.46 15.66 -3.27
CA PRO A 7 4.78 15.87 -2.69
C PRO A 7 5.16 17.33 -2.85
N ALA A 8 5.71 17.90 -1.80
CA ALA A 8 6.26 19.24 -1.82
C ALA A 8 7.62 19.20 -1.15
N ASP A 9 8.53 20.01 -1.65
CA ASP A 9 9.86 20.15 -1.06
C ASP A 9 9.82 20.38 0.45
N GLY A 10 10.68 19.67 1.18
CA GLY A 10 10.82 19.82 2.62
C GLY A 10 9.78 19.06 3.46
N ARG A 11 8.86 18.30 2.85
CA ARG A 11 7.86 17.53 3.63
C ARG A 11 8.47 16.37 4.39
N ARG A 12 7.85 16.08 5.54
CA ARG A 12 8.15 14.90 6.37
C ARG A 12 7.10 13.86 6.11
N VAL A 13 7.50 12.74 5.53
CA VAL A 13 6.59 11.64 5.15
C VAL A 13 6.92 10.39 5.94
N LEU A 14 5.90 9.73 6.47
CA LEU A 14 5.95 8.41 7.08
C LEU A 14 5.35 7.40 6.11
N GLU A 15 6.13 6.45 5.63
CA GLU A 15 5.65 5.35 4.80
C GLU A 15 5.43 4.08 5.63
N ILE A 16 4.24 3.50 5.51
CA ILE A 16 3.82 2.29 6.20
C ILE A 16 3.77 1.13 5.21
N GLY A 17 4.52 0.06 5.48
CA GLY A 17 4.63 -1.09 4.58
C GLY A 17 5.43 -0.73 3.32
N ALA A 18 6.67 -0.30 3.52
CA ALA A 18 7.53 0.15 2.43
C ALA A 18 7.99 -0.99 1.51
N GLY A 19 7.98 -2.24 2.01
CA GLY A 19 8.49 -3.40 1.30
C GLY A 19 9.92 -3.16 0.82
N ASN A 20 10.21 -3.47 -0.43
CA ASN A 20 11.54 -3.24 -1.04
C ASN A 20 11.85 -1.77 -1.40
N GLY A 21 11.04 -0.82 -0.98
CA GLY A 21 11.28 0.60 -1.15
C GLY A 21 11.00 1.16 -2.57
N HIS A 22 10.21 0.46 -3.39
CA HIS A 22 9.88 0.95 -4.73
C HIS A 22 9.23 2.35 -4.71
N PHE A 23 8.28 2.57 -3.79
CA PHE A 23 7.65 3.88 -3.61
C PHE A 23 8.51 4.83 -2.78
N SER A 24 9.24 4.31 -1.80
CA SER A 24 10.12 5.11 -0.94
C SER A 24 11.11 5.95 -1.76
N ARG A 25 11.76 5.34 -2.76
CA ARG A 25 12.70 6.04 -3.64
C ARG A 25 12.03 7.20 -4.39
N ALA A 26 10.84 6.94 -4.95
CA ALA A 26 10.09 7.96 -5.68
C ALA A 26 9.59 9.09 -4.76
N ILE A 27 9.15 8.76 -3.54
CA ILE A 27 8.73 9.76 -2.54
C ILE A 27 9.93 10.63 -2.13
N ALA A 28 11.08 10.01 -1.85
CA ALA A 28 12.29 10.72 -1.47
C ALA A 28 12.79 11.70 -2.54
N GLU A 29 12.62 11.35 -3.82
CA GLU A 29 12.88 12.27 -4.93
C GLU A 29 11.91 13.45 -4.93
N ASP A 30 10.60 13.16 -4.75
CA ASP A 30 9.54 14.17 -4.82
C ASP A 30 9.58 15.18 -3.67
N ILE A 31 9.99 14.76 -2.46
CA ILE A 31 10.11 15.67 -1.29
C ILE A 31 11.44 16.45 -1.27
N GLY A 32 12.35 16.14 -2.20
CA GLY A 32 13.60 16.85 -2.37
C GLY A 32 14.62 16.67 -1.24
N PRO A 33 15.75 17.38 -1.31
CA PRO A 33 16.88 17.19 -0.38
C PRO A 33 16.62 17.71 1.03
N THR A 34 15.64 18.57 1.22
CA THR A 34 15.26 19.12 2.54
C THR A 34 14.12 18.35 3.21
N GLY A 35 13.50 17.41 2.48
CA GLY A 35 12.47 16.54 3.00
C GLY A 35 13.04 15.40 3.86
N LEU A 36 12.15 14.76 4.62
CA LEU A 36 12.44 13.56 5.40
C LEU A 36 11.46 12.47 5.05
N LEU A 37 11.96 11.33 4.59
CA LEU A 37 11.17 10.10 4.49
C LEU A 37 11.60 9.12 5.59
N VAL A 38 10.62 8.62 6.32
CA VAL A 38 10.78 7.48 7.23
C VAL A 38 9.96 6.34 6.66
N ALA A 39 10.61 5.24 6.31
CA ALA A 39 10.00 4.03 5.79
C ALA A 39 9.94 2.95 6.86
N THR A 40 8.76 2.33 7.04
CA THR A 40 8.57 1.26 8.02
C THR A 40 8.02 0.01 7.34
N ASP A 41 8.54 -1.14 7.74
CA ASP A 41 8.04 -2.46 7.33
C ASP A 41 8.42 -3.48 8.42
N PRO A 42 7.56 -4.46 8.75
CA PRO A 42 7.95 -5.52 9.69
C PRO A 42 9.06 -6.44 9.15
N SER A 43 9.22 -6.54 7.83
CA SER A 43 10.30 -7.30 7.20
C SER A 43 11.56 -6.45 7.08
N THR A 44 12.51 -6.64 7.98
CA THR A 44 13.80 -5.93 7.95
C THR A 44 14.62 -6.30 6.71
N GLU A 45 14.50 -7.52 6.21
CA GLU A 45 15.19 -7.98 4.99
C GLU A 45 14.80 -7.16 3.76
N GLN A 46 13.54 -6.72 3.68
CA GLN A 46 13.07 -5.88 2.58
C GLN A 46 13.59 -4.44 2.66
N LEU A 47 14.01 -4.01 3.85
CA LEU A 47 14.50 -2.64 4.09
C LEU A 47 16.03 -2.51 4.02
N GLU A 48 16.77 -3.64 4.06
CA GLU A 48 18.24 -3.63 4.24
C GLU A 48 18.98 -2.72 3.29
N ASP A 49 18.64 -2.74 2.02
CA ASP A 49 19.34 -1.97 0.99
C ASP A 49 18.84 -0.53 0.89
N LEU A 50 17.63 -0.24 1.35
CA LEU A 50 16.95 1.03 1.09
C LEU A 50 17.66 2.23 1.73
N GLU A 51 18.13 2.10 2.97
CA GLU A 51 18.83 3.18 3.67
C GLU A 51 20.20 3.45 3.05
N VAL A 52 20.94 2.38 2.74
CA VAL A 52 22.28 2.46 2.13
C VAL A 52 22.19 3.07 0.73
N GLU A 53 21.33 2.57 -0.12
CA GLU A 53 21.13 3.05 -1.49
C GLU A 53 20.69 4.52 -1.54
N SER A 54 19.89 4.96 -0.56
CA SER A 54 19.43 6.34 -0.48
C SER A 54 20.49 7.34 -0.03
N GLY A 55 21.66 6.87 0.41
CA GLY A 55 22.69 7.72 1.03
C GLY A 55 22.21 8.36 2.34
N GLY A 56 21.32 7.69 3.07
CA GLY A 56 20.76 8.15 4.34
C GLY A 56 19.61 9.17 4.22
N ARG A 57 19.12 9.43 3.02
CA ARG A 57 17.93 10.31 2.80
C ARG A 57 16.62 9.66 3.23
N ILE A 58 16.58 8.34 3.22
CA ILE A 58 15.46 7.54 3.74
C ILE A 58 15.93 6.90 5.03
N LYS A 59 15.20 7.12 6.11
CA LYS A 59 15.43 6.41 7.37
C LYS A 59 14.50 5.21 7.43
N VAL A 60 15.04 4.06 7.81
CA VAL A 60 14.25 2.82 7.84
C VAL A 60 14.10 2.30 9.26
N PHE A 61 12.92 1.73 9.56
CA PHE A 61 12.62 1.11 10.84
C PHE A 61 11.86 -0.21 10.63
N GLY A 62 12.41 -1.31 11.13
CA GLY A 62 11.78 -2.63 11.10
C GLY A 62 10.61 -2.73 12.09
N GLN A 63 9.52 -2.00 11.85
CA GLN A 63 8.39 -1.93 12.76
C GLN A 63 7.05 -2.15 12.05
N ALA A 64 6.19 -2.95 12.67
CA ALA A 64 4.81 -3.11 12.22
C ALA A 64 3.96 -1.87 12.58
N ALA A 65 3.01 -1.53 11.72
CA ALA A 65 2.19 -0.33 11.85
C ALA A 65 1.42 -0.22 13.20
N HIS A 66 1.00 -1.33 13.78
CA HIS A 66 0.28 -1.37 15.06
C HIS A 66 1.21 -1.27 16.29
N MET A 67 2.53 -1.28 16.07
CA MET A 67 3.56 -1.20 17.10
C MET A 67 4.55 -0.06 16.85
N LEU A 68 4.15 0.96 16.09
CA LEU A 68 5.02 2.08 15.78
C LEU A 68 5.43 2.84 17.06
N ASP A 69 6.73 2.89 17.29
CA ASP A 69 7.37 3.74 18.31
C ASP A 69 8.63 4.38 17.71
N LEU A 70 8.42 5.38 16.89
CA LEU A 70 9.50 6.08 16.19
C LEU A 70 10.00 7.27 17.03
N PRO A 71 11.30 7.53 17.03
CA PRO A 71 11.86 8.72 17.68
C PRO A 71 11.52 10.03 16.94
N ILE A 72 10.88 9.91 15.79
CA ILE A 72 10.53 11.01 14.89
C ILE A 72 9.02 11.14 14.86
N ARG A 73 8.55 12.40 15.00
CA ARG A 73 7.11 12.74 15.04
C ARG A 73 6.83 13.95 14.16
N ASP A 74 5.58 14.39 14.17
CA ASP A 74 5.10 15.56 13.42
C ASP A 74 5.29 15.44 11.92
N PHE A 75 4.97 14.25 11.39
CA PHE A 75 4.92 14.03 9.95
C PHE A 75 3.79 14.83 9.32
N ASP A 76 4.06 15.41 8.15
CA ASP A 76 3.05 16.09 7.34
C ASP A 76 2.05 15.10 6.73
N MET A 77 2.52 13.88 6.48
CA MET A 77 1.74 12.82 5.85
C MET A 77 2.22 11.45 6.29
N ALA A 78 1.27 10.54 6.48
CA ALA A 78 1.50 9.10 6.43
C ALA A 78 0.97 8.55 5.11
N TRP A 79 1.73 7.64 4.49
CA TRP A 79 1.42 6.99 3.24
C TRP A 79 1.50 5.47 3.36
N SER A 80 0.58 4.76 2.72
CA SER A 80 0.66 3.31 2.58
C SER A 80 0.10 2.86 1.24
N ARG A 81 0.72 1.86 0.62
CA ARG A 81 0.20 1.26 -0.61
C ARG A 81 0.34 -0.26 -0.60
N GLY A 82 -0.81 -0.95 -0.72
CA GLY A 82 -0.85 -2.42 -0.82
C GLY A 82 -0.27 -3.13 0.39
N ALA A 83 -0.41 -2.56 1.59
CA ALA A 83 0.13 -3.12 2.82
C ALA A 83 -0.90 -3.18 3.96
N VAL A 84 -1.88 -2.29 3.96
CA VAL A 84 -2.85 -2.19 5.06
C VAL A 84 -3.70 -3.45 5.20
N HIS A 85 -3.97 -4.16 4.12
CA HIS A 85 -4.71 -5.42 4.16
C HIS A 85 -3.99 -6.53 4.95
N HIS A 86 -2.67 -6.44 5.13
CA HIS A 86 -1.89 -7.35 5.98
C HIS A 86 -1.86 -6.96 7.47
N ILE A 87 -2.31 -5.76 7.84
CA ILE A 87 -2.30 -5.32 9.23
C ILE A 87 -3.45 -6.00 9.99
N SER A 88 -3.16 -6.82 10.98
CA SER A 88 -4.16 -7.52 11.79
C SER A 88 -4.91 -6.57 12.73
N ASP A 89 -4.19 -5.75 13.51
CA ASP A 89 -4.80 -4.74 14.40
C ASP A 89 -4.79 -3.35 13.76
N LYS A 90 -5.80 -3.10 12.93
CA LYS A 90 -5.97 -1.81 12.24
C LYS A 90 -6.28 -0.67 13.22
N THR A 91 -6.93 -0.96 14.36
CA THR A 91 -7.24 0.06 15.36
C THR A 91 -5.98 0.58 16.03
N ALA A 92 -5.09 -0.32 16.46
CA ALA A 92 -3.80 0.07 17.02
C ALA A 92 -2.94 0.80 15.99
N ALA A 93 -2.93 0.32 14.72
CA ALA A 93 -2.18 0.98 13.64
C ALA A 93 -2.66 2.42 13.39
N TRP A 94 -3.97 2.66 13.28
CA TRP A 94 -4.51 4.02 13.08
C TRP A 94 -4.18 4.96 14.24
N LYS A 95 -4.26 4.47 15.49
CA LYS A 95 -3.85 5.24 16.68
C LYS A 95 -2.36 5.54 16.65
N ALA A 96 -1.53 4.56 16.34
CA ALA A 96 -0.08 4.72 16.30
C ALA A 96 0.33 5.70 15.18
N ILE A 97 -0.24 5.59 13.98
CA ILE A 97 -0.02 6.55 12.90
C ILE A 97 -0.46 7.95 13.32
N ALA A 98 -1.65 8.08 13.96
CA ALA A 98 -2.14 9.35 14.44
C ALA A 98 -1.21 10.01 15.48
N ALA A 99 -0.52 9.22 16.31
CA ALA A 99 0.46 9.74 17.28
C ALA A 99 1.73 10.29 16.62
N HIS A 100 2.01 9.94 15.36
CA HIS A 100 3.20 10.37 14.62
C HIS A 100 2.92 11.49 13.62
N VAL A 101 1.67 11.63 13.15
CA VAL A 101 1.27 12.66 12.20
C VAL A 101 0.80 13.91 12.96
N ARG A 102 1.26 15.09 12.56
CA ARG A 102 0.85 16.36 13.19
C ARG A 102 -0.64 16.66 12.96
N PRO A 103 -1.30 17.44 13.83
CA PRO A 103 -2.63 17.98 13.54
C PRO A 103 -2.65 18.71 12.18
N GLY A 104 -3.69 18.45 11.38
CA GLY A 104 -3.79 18.94 10.00
C GLY A 104 -2.92 18.18 8.98
N GLY A 105 -2.10 17.21 9.41
CA GLY A 105 -1.41 16.28 8.53
C GLY A 105 -2.35 15.23 7.93
N LYS A 106 -1.93 14.56 6.88
CA LYS A 106 -2.76 13.61 6.12
C LYS A 106 -2.40 12.17 6.37
N LEU A 107 -3.39 11.28 6.24
CA LEU A 107 -3.19 9.84 6.02
C LEU A 107 -3.75 9.50 4.64
N VAL A 108 -2.91 8.92 3.79
CA VAL A 108 -3.28 8.47 2.45
C VAL A 108 -2.98 6.99 2.32
N ILE A 109 -3.98 6.20 2.02
CA ILE A 109 -3.88 4.74 1.85
C ILE A 109 -4.40 4.37 0.47
N ALA A 110 -3.58 3.70 -0.32
CA ALA A 110 -3.98 3.09 -1.58
C ALA A 110 -3.97 1.57 -1.42
N ASP A 111 -5.14 0.96 -1.37
CA ASP A 111 -5.25 -0.48 -1.10
C ASP A 111 -6.44 -1.13 -1.80
N ILE A 112 -6.57 -2.44 -1.63
CA ILE A 112 -7.73 -3.23 -2.01
C ILE A 112 -8.78 -3.05 -0.93
N PHE A 113 -10.01 -2.73 -1.34
CA PHE A 113 -11.13 -2.60 -0.42
C PHE A 113 -12.12 -3.74 -0.60
N ALA A 114 -12.75 -4.13 0.49
CA ALA A 114 -13.78 -5.17 0.50
C ALA A 114 -14.93 -4.84 -0.46
N GLY A 115 -15.52 -5.86 -1.06
CA GLY A 115 -16.62 -5.73 -2.00
C GLY A 115 -16.21 -5.31 -3.42
N THR A 116 -14.91 -5.23 -3.73
CA THR A 116 -14.40 -4.97 -5.07
C THR A 116 -14.11 -6.27 -5.84
N ARG A 117 -14.07 -6.19 -7.18
CA ARG A 117 -13.68 -7.34 -8.02
C ARG A 117 -12.26 -7.84 -7.70
N LEU A 118 -11.37 -6.92 -7.32
CA LEU A 118 -10.01 -7.29 -6.93
C LEU A 118 -10.00 -8.04 -5.59
N ALA A 119 -10.80 -7.63 -4.60
CA ALA A 119 -10.95 -8.40 -3.36
C ALA A 119 -11.49 -9.82 -3.63
N ALA A 120 -12.49 -9.95 -4.51
CA ALA A 120 -13.01 -11.25 -4.92
C ALA A 120 -11.93 -12.14 -5.59
N TYR A 121 -11.04 -11.57 -6.39
CA TYR A 121 -9.89 -12.31 -6.95
C TYR A 121 -8.98 -12.88 -5.86
N PHE A 122 -8.73 -12.09 -4.81
CA PHE A 122 -7.94 -12.55 -3.67
C PHE A 122 -8.65 -13.66 -2.89
N ASP A 123 -9.95 -13.49 -2.60
CA ASP A 123 -10.74 -14.47 -1.85
C ASP A 123 -10.92 -15.79 -2.62
N ASP A 124 -11.18 -15.71 -3.93
CA ASP A 124 -11.52 -16.88 -4.75
C ASP A 124 -10.29 -17.64 -5.27
N PHE A 125 -9.15 -16.97 -5.44
CA PHE A 125 -7.98 -17.60 -6.04
C PHE A 125 -6.68 -17.43 -5.22
N ILE A 126 -6.31 -16.19 -4.84
CA ILE A 126 -5.01 -15.97 -4.20
C ILE A 126 -4.92 -16.66 -2.84
N ALA A 127 -5.99 -16.62 -2.04
CA ALA A 127 -6.05 -17.29 -0.74
C ALA A 127 -5.84 -18.82 -0.84
N LEU A 128 -6.22 -19.41 -1.99
CA LEU A 128 -6.10 -20.85 -2.23
C LEU A 128 -4.77 -21.23 -2.90
N SER A 129 -4.21 -20.35 -3.72
CA SER A 129 -3.05 -20.65 -4.55
C SER A 129 -1.72 -20.26 -3.91
N CYS A 130 -1.69 -19.27 -3.02
CA CYS A 130 -0.46 -18.79 -2.39
C CYS A 130 0.13 -19.85 -1.44
N CYS A 131 1.42 -20.17 -1.61
CA CYS A 131 2.10 -21.21 -0.84
C CYS A 131 2.22 -20.90 0.66
N THR A 132 2.18 -19.63 1.05
CA THR A 132 2.26 -19.19 2.46
C THR A 132 0.87 -18.98 3.08
N GLY A 133 -0.21 -19.19 2.31
CA GLY A 133 -1.53 -18.68 2.65
C GLY A 133 -1.55 -17.15 2.63
N HIS A 134 -2.53 -16.55 2.02
CA HIS A 134 -2.62 -15.09 1.96
C HIS A 134 -3.64 -14.58 2.98
N GLU A 135 -3.21 -14.54 4.26
CA GLU A 135 -4.05 -13.97 5.32
C GLU A 135 -4.16 -12.47 5.14
N VAL A 136 -5.34 -12.01 4.73
CA VAL A 136 -5.63 -10.59 4.51
C VAL A 136 -6.97 -10.20 5.12
N SER A 137 -7.09 -8.94 5.47
CA SER A 137 -8.33 -8.34 5.96
C SER A 137 -8.54 -7.01 5.24
N PHE A 138 -9.37 -7.04 4.20
CA PHE A 138 -9.69 -5.83 3.44
C PHE A 138 -10.58 -4.89 4.24
N LEU A 139 -10.26 -3.58 4.19
CA LEU A 139 -11.12 -2.55 4.72
C LEU A 139 -12.39 -2.41 3.87
N SER A 140 -13.56 -2.31 4.51
CA SER A 140 -14.70 -1.66 3.85
C SER A 140 -14.64 -0.15 4.04
N ARG A 141 -15.34 0.62 3.19
CA ARG A 141 -15.38 2.09 3.34
C ARG A 141 -16.05 2.51 4.65
N GLU A 142 -17.06 1.76 5.09
CA GLU A 142 -17.79 1.98 6.35
C GLU A 142 -16.89 1.73 7.55
N PHE A 143 -16.15 0.62 7.54
CA PHE A 143 -15.21 0.30 8.61
C PHE A 143 -14.06 1.32 8.67
N ALA A 144 -13.49 1.67 7.53
CA ALA A 144 -12.45 2.70 7.46
C ALA A 144 -12.95 4.07 7.98
N THR A 145 -14.19 4.43 7.67
CA THR A 145 -14.82 5.66 8.18
C THR A 145 -14.99 5.62 9.70
N SER A 146 -15.50 4.51 10.24
CA SER A 146 -15.63 4.31 11.68
C SER A 146 -14.27 4.34 12.39
N LEU A 147 -13.28 3.70 11.81
CA LEU A 147 -11.93 3.63 12.33
C LEU A 147 -11.29 5.04 12.41
N CYS A 148 -11.45 5.85 11.37
CA CYS A 148 -11.01 7.24 11.36
C CYS A 148 -11.65 8.04 12.52
N GLY A 149 -12.96 7.98 12.67
CA GLY A 149 -13.66 8.68 13.75
C GLY A 149 -13.23 8.26 15.15
N LEU A 150 -12.92 6.97 15.35
CA LEU A 150 -12.48 6.43 16.65
C LEU A 150 -11.02 6.74 17.00
N THR A 151 -10.21 7.12 16.01
CA THR A 151 -8.76 7.26 16.18
C THR A 151 -8.24 8.67 15.93
N GLY A 152 -9.14 9.64 15.84
CA GLY A 152 -8.80 11.07 15.75
C GLY A 152 -8.44 11.54 14.35
N TRP A 153 -9.02 10.92 13.33
CA TRP A 153 -8.99 11.36 11.94
C TRP A 153 -10.34 11.90 11.52
N ASP A 154 -10.36 12.81 10.57
CA ASP A 154 -11.59 13.32 9.97
C ASP A 154 -12.27 12.26 9.10
N LYS A 155 -13.48 12.54 8.62
CA LYS A 155 -14.19 11.66 7.70
C LYS A 155 -13.38 11.47 6.41
N PRO A 156 -13.05 10.22 6.04
CA PRO A 156 -12.22 9.96 4.87
C PRO A 156 -12.96 10.22 3.56
N GLN A 157 -12.19 10.62 2.54
CA GLN A 157 -12.59 10.66 1.14
C GLN A 157 -12.07 9.39 0.43
N PHE A 158 -12.84 8.86 -0.51
CA PHE A 158 -12.47 7.67 -1.28
C PHE A 158 -12.47 7.98 -2.77
N THR A 159 -11.41 7.57 -3.45
CA THR A 159 -11.27 7.70 -4.91
C THR A 159 -10.84 6.36 -5.49
N ASP A 160 -11.63 5.83 -6.42
CA ASP A 160 -11.24 4.62 -7.12
C ASP A 160 -10.28 4.95 -8.25
N VAL A 161 -9.17 4.23 -8.32
CA VAL A 161 -8.12 4.40 -9.31
C VAL A 161 -7.75 3.07 -9.93
N THR A 162 -7.47 3.06 -11.21
CA THR A 162 -7.02 1.86 -11.91
C THR A 162 -5.60 2.05 -12.37
N THR A 163 -4.69 1.23 -11.86
CA THR A 163 -3.32 1.15 -12.38
C THR A 163 -3.28 0.16 -13.53
N ARG A 164 -2.35 0.38 -14.47
CA ARG A 164 -2.12 -0.49 -15.61
C ARG A 164 -0.76 -1.15 -15.48
N TRP A 165 -0.76 -2.47 -15.47
CA TRP A 165 0.46 -3.28 -15.50
C TRP A 165 0.60 -3.83 -16.91
N ARG A 166 1.66 -3.44 -17.60
CA ARG A 166 1.87 -3.76 -19.02
C ARG A 166 2.79 -4.95 -19.20
N PHE A 167 2.44 -5.78 -20.16
CA PHE A 167 3.18 -6.98 -20.54
C PHE A 167 3.20 -7.12 -22.07
N ASP A 168 4.25 -7.74 -22.59
CA ASP A 168 4.34 -7.98 -24.01
C ASP A 168 3.33 -9.05 -24.44
N THR A 169 3.16 -10.10 -23.63
CA THR A 169 2.27 -11.22 -23.93
C THR A 169 1.39 -11.61 -22.73
N ARG A 170 0.34 -12.39 -23.01
CA ARG A 170 -0.50 -13.01 -21.98
C ARG A 170 0.28 -14.04 -21.15
N ALA A 171 1.24 -14.74 -21.74
CA ALA A 171 2.09 -15.67 -21.04
C ALA A 171 2.97 -14.96 -19.99
N ASP A 172 3.53 -13.79 -20.34
CA ASP A 172 4.30 -12.97 -19.38
C ASP A 172 3.44 -12.51 -18.21
N LEU A 173 2.18 -12.13 -18.46
CA LEU A 173 1.25 -11.78 -17.39
C LEU A 173 0.97 -12.97 -16.47
N GLY A 174 0.68 -14.16 -17.03
CA GLY A 174 0.44 -15.37 -16.22
C GLY A 174 1.65 -15.72 -15.36
N HIS A 175 2.84 -15.72 -15.98
CA HIS A 175 4.11 -15.96 -15.27
C HIS A 175 4.34 -14.95 -14.15
N PHE A 176 4.13 -13.66 -14.41
CA PHE A 176 4.24 -12.59 -13.40
C PHE A 176 3.28 -12.81 -12.23
N LEU A 177 2.00 -13.13 -12.50
CA LEU A 177 1.02 -13.36 -11.45
C LEU A 177 1.37 -14.57 -10.58
N ARG A 178 1.84 -15.67 -11.19
CA ARG A 178 2.31 -16.84 -10.46
C ARG A 178 3.45 -16.50 -9.50
N LEU A 179 4.42 -15.72 -9.94
CA LEU A 179 5.55 -15.29 -9.11
C LEU A 179 5.14 -14.26 -8.06
N LEU A 180 4.34 -13.26 -8.44
CA LEU A 180 3.90 -12.18 -7.53
C LEU A 180 3.20 -12.72 -6.29
N PHE A 181 2.36 -13.74 -6.47
CA PHE A 181 1.59 -14.34 -5.38
C PHE A 181 2.20 -15.63 -4.85
N SER A 182 3.39 -16.00 -5.29
CA SER A 182 4.05 -17.24 -4.88
C SER A 182 3.09 -18.45 -4.96
N ALA A 183 2.42 -18.60 -6.10
CA ALA A 183 1.46 -19.67 -6.28
C ALA A 183 2.15 -21.04 -6.17
N THR A 184 1.45 -22.00 -5.55
CA THR A 184 1.96 -23.38 -5.42
C THR A 184 2.12 -24.03 -6.79
N ASP A 185 2.94 -25.07 -6.88
CA ASP A 185 3.21 -25.80 -8.14
C ASP A 185 1.99 -26.51 -8.75
N ILE A 186 0.86 -26.53 -8.03
CA ILE A 186 -0.41 -27.06 -8.54
C ILE A 186 -1.00 -26.13 -9.61
N PHE A 187 -0.68 -24.82 -9.54
CA PHE A 187 -1.19 -23.80 -10.46
C PHE A 187 -0.08 -23.34 -11.40
N ASP A 188 -0.30 -23.51 -12.67
CA ASP A 188 0.62 -23.03 -13.71
C ASP A 188 0.36 -21.55 -14.07
N ASP A 189 1.19 -21.01 -15.00
CA ASP A 189 1.09 -19.63 -15.46
C ASP A 189 -0.27 -19.34 -16.12
N ASN A 190 -0.84 -20.34 -16.83
CA ASN A 190 -2.14 -20.20 -17.46
C ASN A 190 -3.29 -20.22 -16.46
N ASP A 191 -3.22 -21.04 -15.40
CA ASP A 191 -4.22 -21.06 -14.34
C ASP A 191 -4.29 -19.70 -13.64
N CYS A 192 -3.13 -19.09 -13.35
CA CYS A 192 -3.04 -17.77 -12.75
C CYS A 192 -3.63 -16.68 -13.67
N LEU A 193 -3.36 -16.75 -14.97
CA LEU A 193 -3.93 -15.84 -15.96
C LEU A 193 -5.45 -15.97 -16.03
N VAL A 194 -5.97 -17.19 -16.20
CA VAL A 194 -7.41 -17.45 -16.32
C VAL A 194 -8.15 -17.02 -15.06
N ALA A 195 -7.57 -17.27 -13.88
CA ALA A 195 -8.14 -16.81 -12.62
C ALA A 195 -8.22 -15.27 -12.56
N ALA A 196 -7.15 -14.59 -12.94
CA ALA A 196 -7.15 -13.12 -12.99
C ALA A 196 -8.21 -12.57 -13.96
N GLU A 197 -8.36 -13.15 -15.14
CA GLU A 197 -9.34 -12.70 -16.16
C GLU A 197 -10.80 -12.90 -15.78
N ARG A 198 -11.11 -13.78 -14.83
CA ARG A 198 -12.46 -13.92 -14.28
C ARG A 198 -12.89 -12.71 -13.47
N HIS A 199 -11.94 -12.03 -12.86
CA HIS A 199 -12.19 -10.93 -11.91
C HIS A 199 -11.73 -9.58 -12.44
N LEU A 200 -10.67 -9.54 -13.25
CA LEU A 200 -9.99 -8.33 -13.69
C LEU A 200 -10.02 -8.21 -15.21
N ASP A 201 -9.90 -6.99 -15.68
CA ASP A 201 -9.88 -6.73 -17.12
C ASP A 201 -8.44 -6.77 -17.64
N VAL A 202 -8.22 -7.57 -18.67
CA VAL A 202 -6.99 -7.61 -19.47
C VAL A 202 -7.30 -7.02 -20.84
N VAL A 203 -6.68 -5.90 -21.17
CA VAL A 203 -6.95 -5.16 -22.40
C VAL A 203 -5.72 -5.10 -23.30
N SER A 204 -5.95 -5.10 -24.63
CA SER A 204 -4.87 -4.80 -25.58
C SER A 204 -4.59 -3.30 -25.58
N ASP A 205 -3.31 -2.90 -25.68
CA ASP A 205 -2.91 -1.49 -25.76
C ASP A 205 -2.07 -1.17 -27.01
N GLY A 206 -2.19 -2.00 -28.02
CA GLY A 206 -1.56 -1.82 -29.33
C GLY A 206 -0.15 -2.41 -29.47
N ASN A 207 0.64 -2.45 -28.38
CA ASN A 207 2.01 -3.00 -28.35
C ASN A 207 2.14 -4.18 -27.38
N GLY A 208 1.02 -4.71 -26.86
CA GLY A 208 0.98 -5.77 -25.89
C GLY A 208 -0.37 -5.80 -25.18
N ILE A 209 -0.35 -6.16 -23.92
CA ILE A 209 -1.54 -6.20 -23.05
C ILE A 209 -1.33 -5.41 -21.77
N ALA A 210 -2.41 -5.01 -21.15
CA ALA A 210 -2.40 -4.41 -19.81
C ALA A 210 -3.42 -5.08 -18.90
N LEU A 211 -2.98 -5.53 -17.74
CA LEU A 211 -3.86 -5.87 -16.63
C LEU A 211 -4.32 -4.59 -15.95
N LEU A 212 -5.62 -4.40 -15.84
CA LEU A 212 -6.22 -3.29 -15.10
C LEU A 212 -6.34 -3.68 -13.63
N TRP A 213 -5.58 -2.99 -12.78
CA TRP A 213 -5.51 -3.25 -11.34
C TRP A 213 -6.23 -2.15 -10.57
N PRO A 214 -7.51 -2.35 -10.21
CA PRO A 214 -8.30 -1.34 -9.51
C PRO A 214 -7.93 -1.30 -8.03
N MET A 215 -7.69 -0.10 -7.52
CA MET A 215 -7.45 0.15 -6.09
C MET A 215 -8.34 1.30 -5.63
N THR A 216 -8.59 1.37 -4.33
CA THR A 216 -9.23 2.53 -3.71
C THR A 216 -8.18 3.34 -2.95
N VAL A 217 -8.14 4.64 -3.19
CA VAL A 217 -7.37 5.59 -2.41
C VAL A 217 -8.28 6.20 -1.36
N MET A 218 -7.90 6.07 -0.10
CA MET A 218 -8.52 6.72 1.05
C MET A 218 -7.62 7.88 1.49
N GLU A 219 -8.20 9.06 1.65
CA GLU A 219 -7.53 10.24 2.20
C GLU A 219 -8.28 10.77 3.40
N THR A 220 -7.57 11.10 4.47
CA THR A 220 -8.14 11.75 5.65
C THR A 220 -7.14 12.69 6.29
N THR A 221 -7.61 13.58 7.17
CA THR A 221 -6.80 14.59 7.86
C THR A 221 -6.79 14.32 9.36
N ARG A 222 -5.64 14.49 9.99
CA ARG A 222 -5.49 14.35 11.44
C ARG A 222 -6.20 15.50 12.16
N LEU A 223 -7.17 15.18 13.03
CA LEU A 223 -7.86 16.16 13.84
C LEU A 223 -6.95 16.68 14.97
N PRO A 224 -7.15 17.92 15.44
CA PRO A 224 -6.56 18.37 16.69
C PRO A 224 -6.93 17.43 17.86
N PRO A 225 -6.09 17.31 18.90
CA PRO A 225 -6.49 16.63 20.12
C PRO A 225 -7.79 17.24 20.65
N ALA A 226 -8.69 16.40 21.18
CA ALA A 226 -9.85 16.91 21.91
C ALA A 226 -9.34 17.65 23.17
N ASN A 227 -9.83 18.85 23.37
CA ASN A 227 -9.55 19.65 24.58
C ASN A 227 -10.14 18.97 25.81
#